data_a187c644defdd2e2c4bd2e3c14b3fced
#
_entry.id   a187c644defdd2e2c4bd2e3c14b3fced
#
_cell.length_a   1.000
_cell.length_b   1.000
_cell.length_c   1.000
_cell.angle_alpha   90.00
_cell.angle_beta   90.00
_cell.angle_gamma   90.00
#
_symmetry.space_group_name_H-M   'P 1'
#
loop_
_entity.id
_entity.type
_entity.pdbx_description
1 polymer ?
#
loop_
_entity_poly.entity_id
_entity_poly.type
_entity_poly.pdbx_seq_one_letter_code
_entity_poly.pdbx_strand_id
1 'polypeptide(L)'
;MVWIQSIDTKILLFIQEHFRMESLNRFWKGITHLGDGGIFWIVLTVLMIVFGLLLQKRIPTFFTIRKAGVASALSMMIGALVTNVWLKKWVARIRPYDAVAEIVPLIGRQVDYSFPSGHTCASFACALVLYRILPKPYGVPAVILATLIAFSRMYVGVHYPTDILGGFLVALVSSSLAYCLVEGRKKTSVS
;
A
#
# COMPACT_ATOMS: atom_id res chain seq x y z
N MET A 1 -18.59 -7.60 16.14
CA MET A 1 -17.46 -8.22 15.39
C MET A 1 -17.92 -9.38 14.51
N VAL A 2 -18.78 -10.29 14.96
CA VAL A 2 -19.24 -11.45 14.18
C VAL A 2 -19.85 -11.08 12.80
N TRP A 3 -20.60 -9.99 12.74
CA TRP A 3 -21.29 -9.57 11.50
C TRP A 3 -20.30 -9.08 10.41
N ILE A 4 -19.30 -8.27 10.79
CA ILE A 4 -18.27 -7.81 9.84
C ILE A 4 -17.46 -8.99 9.31
N GLN A 5 -17.09 -9.93 10.18
CA GLN A 5 -16.38 -11.14 9.79
C GLN A 5 -17.18 -11.99 8.79
N SER A 6 -18.50 -12.10 8.98
CA SER A 6 -19.36 -12.83 8.05
C SER A 6 -19.40 -12.18 6.65
N ILE A 7 -19.49 -10.84 6.57
CA ILE A 7 -19.44 -10.12 5.30
C ILE A 7 -18.08 -10.29 4.62
N ASP A 8 -17.01 -10.09 5.35
CA ASP A 8 -15.65 -10.28 4.87
C ASP A 8 -15.43 -11.67 4.26
N THR A 9 -15.88 -12.71 4.97
CA THR A 9 -15.78 -14.10 4.52
C THR A 9 -16.59 -14.34 3.24
N LYS A 10 -17.85 -13.86 3.20
CA LYS A 10 -18.70 -13.99 2.02
C LYS A 10 -18.07 -13.34 0.77
N ILE A 11 -17.49 -12.16 0.91
CA ILE A 11 -16.82 -11.48 -0.20
C ILE A 11 -15.60 -12.28 -0.68
N LEU A 12 -14.78 -12.83 0.23
CA LEU A 12 -13.63 -13.64 -0.15
C LEU A 12 -14.03 -14.94 -0.86
N LEU A 13 -15.03 -15.64 -0.34
CA LEU A 13 -15.58 -16.84 -0.99
C LEU A 13 -16.12 -16.51 -2.38
N PHE A 14 -16.88 -15.43 -2.49
CA PHE A 14 -17.37 -14.96 -3.79
C PHE A 14 -16.26 -14.69 -4.80
N ILE A 15 -15.17 -14.01 -4.35
CA ILE A 15 -13.98 -13.77 -5.20
C ILE A 15 -13.35 -15.11 -5.59
N GLN A 16 -13.20 -16.04 -4.65
CA GLN A 16 -12.61 -17.35 -4.90
C GLN A 16 -13.43 -18.18 -5.91
N GLU A 17 -14.73 -18.18 -5.79
CA GLU A 17 -15.62 -19.00 -6.62
C GLU A 17 -15.83 -18.42 -8.02
N HIS A 18 -15.92 -17.09 -8.16
CA HIS A 18 -16.33 -16.44 -9.41
C HIS A 18 -15.20 -15.78 -10.19
N PHE A 19 -14.11 -15.36 -9.52
CA PHE A 19 -13.03 -14.62 -10.18
C PHE A 19 -11.71 -15.39 -10.30
N ARG A 20 -11.51 -16.46 -9.50
CA ARG A 20 -10.29 -17.25 -9.62
C ARG A 20 -10.36 -18.15 -10.86
N MET A 21 -9.42 -17.90 -11.76
CA MET A 21 -9.18 -18.70 -12.96
C MET A 21 -7.70 -19.01 -13.05
N GLU A 22 -7.33 -20.20 -13.52
CA GLU A 22 -5.93 -20.61 -13.61
C GLU A 22 -5.10 -19.65 -14.47
N SER A 23 -5.66 -19.14 -15.58
CA SER A 23 -5.05 -18.14 -16.45
C SER A 23 -4.74 -16.81 -15.71
N LEU A 24 -5.60 -16.37 -14.79
CA LEU A 24 -5.44 -15.14 -14.02
C LEU A 24 -4.60 -15.32 -12.76
N ASN A 25 -4.48 -16.55 -12.25
CA ASN A 25 -3.71 -16.81 -11.03
C ASN A 25 -2.25 -16.38 -11.16
N ARG A 26 -1.61 -16.60 -12.32
CA ARG A 26 -0.23 -16.16 -12.57
C ARG A 26 -0.11 -14.64 -12.54
N PHE A 27 -1.04 -13.95 -13.18
CA PHE A 27 -1.08 -12.48 -13.19
C PHE A 27 -1.22 -11.92 -11.76
N TRP A 28 -2.22 -12.38 -10.99
CA TRP A 28 -2.46 -11.86 -9.65
C TRP A 28 -1.37 -12.23 -8.64
N LYS A 29 -0.71 -13.39 -8.81
CA LYS A 29 0.51 -13.73 -8.07
C LYS A 29 1.65 -12.76 -8.40
N GLY A 30 1.86 -12.41 -9.67
CA GLY A 30 2.84 -11.41 -10.07
C GLY A 30 2.56 -10.03 -9.46
N ILE A 31 1.31 -9.58 -9.54
CA ILE A 31 0.88 -8.28 -8.96
C ILE A 31 1.08 -8.25 -7.44
N THR A 32 0.71 -9.33 -6.73
CA THR A 32 0.88 -9.36 -5.27
C THR A 32 2.36 -9.31 -4.85
N HIS A 33 3.25 -9.96 -5.61
CA HIS A 33 4.70 -9.95 -5.33
C HIS A 33 5.35 -8.58 -5.53
N LEU A 34 4.80 -7.72 -6.39
CA LEU A 34 5.26 -6.31 -6.47
C LEU A 34 5.07 -5.55 -5.15
N GLY A 35 4.12 -5.99 -4.33
CA GLY A 35 3.87 -5.40 -3.02
C GLY A 35 4.72 -5.99 -1.87
N ASP A 36 5.48 -7.08 -2.11
CA ASP A 36 6.21 -7.79 -1.07
C ASP A 36 7.25 -6.88 -0.38
N GLY A 37 7.12 -6.77 0.95
CA GLY A 37 7.95 -5.89 1.76
C GLY A 37 7.90 -4.40 1.37
N GLY A 38 7.05 -4.01 0.43
CA GLY A 38 7.04 -2.67 -0.16
C GLY A 38 8.27 -2.37 -1.02
N ILE A 39 9.06 -3.38 -1.40
CA ILE A 39 10.37 -3.23 -2.05
C ILE A 39 10.27 -2.39 -3.33
N PHE A 40 9.29 -2.67 -4.19
CA PHE A 40 9.07 -1.88 -5.41
C PHE A 40 8.94 -0.37 -5.10
N TRP A 41 8.12 -0.02 -4.12
CA TRP A 41 7.88 1.36 -3.73
C TRP A 41 9.09 2.00 -3.05
N ILE A 42 9.83 1.22 -2.26
CA ILE A 42 11.09 1.66 -1.63
C ILE A 42 12.13 1.97 -2.69
N VAL A 43 12.35 1.07 -3.65
CA VAL A 43 13.30 1.27 -4.75
C VAL A 43 12.92 2.49 -5.58
N LEU A 44 11.66 2.62 -5.99
CA LEU A 44 11.17 3.79 -6.71
C LEU A 44 11.44 5.08 -5.93
N THR A 45 11.12 5.10 -4.64
CA THR A 45 11.32 6.25 -3.75
C THR A 45 12.80 6.62 -3.62
N VAL A 46 13.68 5.64 -3.44
CA VAL A 46 15.13 5.85 -3.37
C VAL A 46 15.67 6.43 -4.68
N LEU A 47 15.26 5.87 -5.81
CA LEU A 47 15.67 6.40 -7.14
C LEU A 47 15.20 7.85 -7.32
N MET A 48 13.97 8.18 -6.93
CA MET A 48 13.46 9.55 -7.00
C MET A 48 14.29 10.53 -6.14
N ILE A 49 14.71 10.11 -4.95
CA ILE A 49 15.56 10.92 -4.08
C ILE A 49 16.96 11.09 -4.71
N VAL A 50 17.59 10.00 -5.13
CA VAL A 50 18.96 10.01 -5.67
C VAL A 50 19.02 10.84 -6.96
N PHE A 51 18.19 10.53 -7.95
CA PHE A 51 18.16 11.29 -9.21
C PHE A 51 17.72 12.74 -8.97
N GLY A 52 16.79 12.96 -8.06
CA GLY A 52 16.41 14.30 -7.64
C GLY A 52 17.58 15.10 -7.07
N LEU A 53 18.42 14.51 -6.22
CA LEU A 53 19.62 15.15 -5.67
C LEU A 53 20.66 15.46 -6.75
N LEU A 54 20.91 14.52 -7.65
CA LEU A 54 21.94 14.64 -8.67
C LEU A 54 21.59 15.67 -9.76
N LEU A 55 20.32 15.71 -10.18
CA LEU A 55 19.91 16.44 -11.39
C LEU A 55 19.15 17.74 -11.12
N GLN A 56 18.67 18.01 -9.90
CA GLN A 56 17.86 19.20 -9.58
C GLN A 56 18.55 20.55 -9.88
N LYS A 57 19.89 20.60 -9.83
CA LYS A 57 20.66 21.82 -10.16
C LYS A 57 20.65 22.13 -11.67
N ARG A 58 20.49 21.08 -12.50
CA ARG A 58 20.49 21.20 -13.97
C ARG A 58 19.06 21.24 -14.53
N ILE A 59 18.15 20.53 -13.91
CA ILE A 59 16.77 20.34 -14.38
C ILE A 59 15.82 20.58 -13.20
N PRO A 60 15.12 21.72 -13.11
CA PRO A 60 14.28 22.12 -11.97
C PRO A 60 13.20 21.09 -11.60
N THR A 61 12.66 20.34 -12.57
CA THR A 61 11.65 19.29 -12.33
C THR A 61 12.13 18.23 -11.34
N PHE A 62 13.45 17.95 -11.30
CA PHE A 62 14.02 16.97 -10.35
C PHE A 62 13.94 17.40 -8.89
N PHE A 63 13.79 18.69 -8.61
CA PHE A 63 13.46 19.15 -7.26
C PHE A 63 12.11 18.64 -6.79
N THR A 64 11.09 18.70 -7.66
CA THR A 64 9.74 18.15 -7.38
C THR A 64 9.78 16.63 -7.23
N ILE A 65 10.54 15.92 -8.08
CA ILE A 65 10.72 14.47 -8.00
C ILE A 65 11.36 14.08 -6.66
N ARG A 66 12.44 14.75 -6.25
CA ARG A 66 13.07 14.53 -4.95
C ARG A 66 12.10 14.75 -3.80
N LYS A 67 11.33 15.82 -3.86
CA LYS A 67 10.34 16.18 -2.85
C LYS A 67 9.28 15.10 -2.72
N ALA A 68 8.75 14.59 -3.85
CA ALA A 68 7.82 13.48 -3.88
C ALA A 68 8.46 12.21 -3.29
N GLY A 69 9.73 11.91 -3.61
CA GLY A 69 10.46 10.79 -3.03
C GLY A 69 10.59 10.90 -1.51
N VAL A 70 11.03 12.05 -0.99
CA VAL A 70 11.15 12.25 0.47
C VAL A 70 9.81 12.12 1.19
N ALA A 71 8.76 12.72 0.64
CA ALA A 71 7.41 12.62 1.20
C ALA A 71 6.88 11.17 1.17
N SER A 72 7.16 10.43 0.09
CA SER A 72 6.78 9.01 -0.03
C SER A 72 7.52 8.13 0.99
N ALA A 73 8.83 8.35 1.18
CA ALA A 73 9.61 7.63 2.18
C ALA A 73 9.05 7.87 3.59
N LEU A 74 8.78 9.13 3.94
CA LEU A 74 8.19 9.50 5.23
C LEU A 74 6.80 8.87 5.42
N SER A 75 5.95 8.93 4.39
CA SER A 75 4.62 8.34 4.43
C SER A 75 4.66 6.82 4.65
N MET A 76 5.51 6.10 3.88
CA MET A 76 5.66 4.66 4.04
C MET A 76 6.23 4.28 5.42
N MET A 77 7.18 5.05 5.95
CA MET A 77 7.74 4.83 7.28
C MET A 77 6.68 4.99 8.37
N ILE A 78 5.90 6.08 8.35
CA ILE A 78 4.80 6.30 9.29
C ILE A 78 3.77 5.16 9.18
N GLY A 79 3.36 4.83 7.94
CA GLY A 79 2.41 3.76 7.66
C GLY A 79 2.90 2.40 8.16
N ALA A 80 4.16 2.06 7.94
CA ALA A 80 4.76 0.81 8.39
C ALA A 80 4.83 0.71 9.93
N LEU A 81 5.20 1.79 10.61
CA LEU A 81 5.20 1.85 12.08
C LEU A 81 3.79 1.63 12.65
N VAL A 82 2.81 2.36 12.14
CA VAL A 82 1.41 2.23 12.60
C VAL A 82 0.87 0.83 12.30
N THR A 83 1.09 0.31 11.09
CA THR A 83 0.56 -0.98 10.65
C THR A 83 1.25 -2.15 11.33
N ASN A 84 2.59 -2.25 11.23
CA ASN A 84 3.30 -3.47 11.58
C ASN A 84 3.70 -3.52 13.06
N VAL A 85 3.98 -2.36 13.67
CA VAL A 85 4.41 -2.32 15.08
C VAL A 85 3.22 -2.26 16.03
N TRP A 86 2.18 -1.48 15.68
CA TRP A 86 1.05 -1.23 16.59
C TRP A 86 -0.20 -2.03 16.22
N LEU A 87 -0.84 -1.71 15.09
CA LEU A 87 -2.19 -2.22 14.80
C LEU A 87 -2.22 -3.74 14.63
N LYS A 88 -1.22 -4.35 13.97
CA LYS A 88 -1.18 -5.81 13.81
C LYS A 88 -1.15 -6.54 15.16
N LYS A 89 -0.33 -6.06 16.09
CA LYS A 89 -0.21 -6.68 17.41
C LYS A 89 -1.43 -6.39 18.30
N TRP A 90 -2.00 -5.20 18.16
CA TRP A 90 -3.15 -4.80 18.99
C TRP A 90 -4.44 -5.51 18.58
N VAL A 91 -4.70 -5.61 17.27
CA VAL A 91 -5.92 -6.25 16.75
C VAL A 91 -5.77 -7.78 16.70
N ALA A 92 -4.56 -8.28 16.43
CA ALA A 92 -4.19 -9.70 16.38
C ALA A 92 -5.17 -10.57 15.58
N ARG A 93 -5.68 -10.05 14.44
CA ARG A 93 -6.69 -10.72 13.61
C ARG A 93 -6.11 -11.94 12.92
N ILE A 94 -6.75 -13.09 13.10
CA ILE A 94 -6.41 -14.34 12.41
C ILE A 94 -6.68 -14.19 10.91
N ARG A 95 -5.80 -14.79 10.08
CA ARG A 95 -5.92 -14.70 8.62
C ARG A 95 -7.08 -15.55 8.08
N PRO A 96 -7.62 -15.18 6.89
CA PRO A 96 -8.78 -15.85 6.31
C PRO A 96 -8.63 -17.37 6.22
N TYR A 97 -7.51 -17.84 5.70
CA TYR A 97 -7.21 -19.27 5.49
C TYR A 97 -6.93 -20.07 6.78
N ASP A 98 -6.73 -19.39 7.91
CA ASP A 98 -6.60 -20.05 9.22
C ASP A 98 -7.92 -20.04 10.01
N ALA A 99 -8.83 -19.11 9.64
CA ALA A 99 -10.13 -18.96 10.30
C ALA A 99 -11.28 -19.68 9.58
N VAL A 100 -11.15 -19.91 8.27
CA VAL A 100 -12.21 -20.43 7.39
C VAL A 100 -11.58 -21.49 6.47
N ALA A 101 -11.96 -22.75 6.67
CA ALA A 101 -11.36 -23.91 5.98
C ALA A 101 -11.54 -23.87 4.46
N GLU A 102 -12.63 -23.26 3.98
CA GLU A 102 -12.96 -23.15 2.56
C GLU A 102 -12.09 -22.11 1.82
N ILE A 103 -11.40 -21.22 2.53
CA ILE A 103 -10.54 -20.22 1.91
C ILE A 103 -9.16 -20.80 1.70
N VAL A 104 -8.80 -21.05 0.43
CA VAL A 104 -7.51 -21.60 0.02
C VAL A 104 -6.58 -20.49 -0.45
N PRO A 105 -5.42 -20.23 0.21
CA PRO A 105 -4.49 -19.23 -0.26
C PRO A 105 -3.75 -19.70 -1.53
N LEU A 106 -3.55 -18.78 -2.49
CA LEU A 106 -2.80 -19.06 -3.73
C LEU A 106 -1.29 -18.85 -3.60
N ILE A 107 -0.84 -18.30 -2.47
CA ILE A 107 0.57 -18.06 -2.12
C ILE A 107 0.89 -18.64 -0.75
N GLY A 108 2.17 -18.66 -0.39
CA GLY A 108 2.61 -19.16 0.91
C GLY A 108 1.92 -18.46 2.10
N ARG A 109 1.71 -19.22 3.18
CA ARG A 109 1.14 -18.69 4.42
C ARG A 109 2.03 -17.60 5.00
N GLN A 110 1.42 -16.54 5.47
CA GLN A 110 2.11 -15.41 6.09
C GLN A 110 2.23 -15.66 7.60
N VAL A 111 3.32 -15.20 8.19
CA VAL A 111 3.62 -15.44 9.61
C VAL A 111 3.07 -14.39 10.58
N ASP A 112 2.48 -13.31 10.03
CA ASP A 112 1.97 -12.18 10.81
C ASP A 112 0.44 -12.09 10.76
N TYR A 113 -0.14 -11.21 11.60
CA TYR A 113 -1.58 -11.00 11.68
C TYR A 113 -2.17 -10.35 10.44
N SER A 114 -3.48 -10.59 10.21
CA SER A 114 -4.18 -10.15 9.00
C SER A 114 -4.41 -8.64 8.95
N PHE A 115 -4.87 -8.03 10.04
CA PHE A 115 -5.29 -6.62 10.06
C PHE A 115 -4.21 -5.69 10.61
N PRO A 116 -3.98 -4.55 9.97
CA PRO A 116 -4.38 -4.17 8.62
C PRO A 116 -3.38 -4.69 7.58
N SER A 117 -3.76 -4.63 6.28
CA SER A 117 -2.91 -5.08 5.18
C SER A 117 -1.68 -4.19 5.00
N GLY A 118 -0.49 -4.74 5.22
CA GLY A 118 0.78 -4.03 5.03
C GLY A 118 1.07 -3.70 3.56
N HIS A 119 0.74 -4.61 2.62
CA HIS A 119 0.85 -4.38 1.18
C HIS A 119 0.01 -3.18 0.73
N THR A 120 -1.24 -3.13 1.17
CA THR A 120 -2.15 -2.01 0.88
C THR A 120 -1.62 -0.70 1.46
N CYS A 121 -1.21 -0.73 2.73
CA CYS A 121 -0.68 0.45 3.39
C CYS A 121 0.56 1.00 2.67
N ALA A 122 1.58 0.18 2.41
CA ALA A 122 2.80 0.62 1.75
C ALA A 122 2.53 1.17 0.35
N SER A 123 1.70 0.47 -0.44
CA SER A 123 1.37 0.87 -1.80
C SER A 123 0.64 2.21 -1.86
N PHE A 124 -0.43 2.38 -1.08
CA PHE A 124 -1.18 3.63 -1.06
C PHE A 124 -0.42 4.76 -0.36
N ALA A 125 0.42 4.48 0.66
CA ALA A 125 1.24 5.48 1.32
C ALA A 125 2.20 6.17 0.32
N CYS A 126 2.78 5.43 -0.62
CA CYS A 126 3.57 6.00 -1.70
C CYS A 126 2.69 6.62 -2.80
N ALA A 127 1.75 5.86 -3.34
CA ALA A 127 0.96 6.27 -4.51
C ALA A 127 0.15 7.56 -4.28
N LEU A 128 -0.43 7.77 -3.09
CA LEU A 128 -1.18 8.98 -2.75
C LEU A 128 -0.29 10.22 -2.68
N VAL A 129 0.95 10.08 -2.22
CA VAL A 129 1.94 11.17 -2.25
C VAL A 129 2.30 11.52 -3.69
N LEU A 130 2.59 10.50 -4.52
CA LEU A 130 2.89 10.71 -5.94
C LEU A 130 1.74 11.41 -6.67
N TYR A 131 0.50 10.98 -6.40
CA TYR A 131 -0.71 11.58 -6.98
C TYR A 131 -0.89 13.05 -6.62
N ARG A 132 -0.47 13.47 -5.41
CA ARG A 132 -0.59 14.86 -4.94
C ARG A 132 0.52 15.76 -5.44
N ILE A 133 1.74 15.25 -5.56
CA ILE A 133 2.93 16.07 -5.87
C ILE A 133 3.29 16.05 -7.35
N LEU A 134 3.13 14.90 -8.02
CA LEU A 134 3.52 14.77 -9.42
C LEU A 134 2.35 15.08 -10.39
N PRO A 135 2.65 15.39 -11.65
CA PRO A 135 1.64 15.48 -12.70
C PRO A 135 0.80 14.19 -12.80
N LYS A 136 -0.48 14.34 -13.14
CA LYS A 136 -1.46 13.24 -13.21
C LYS A 136 -1.02 12.03 -14.03
N PRO A 137 -0.31 12.17 -15.18
CA PRO A 137 0.20 11.02 -15.94
C PRO A 137 1.12 10.07 -15.14
N TYR A 138 1.73 10.53 -14.05
CA TYR A 138 2.57 9.71 -13.16
C TYR A 138 1.84 9.28 -11.88
N GLY A 139 1.04 10.16 -11.31
CA GLY A 139 0.31 9.89 -10.07
C GLY A 139 -0.84 8.91 -10.24
N VAL A 140 -1.59 9.00 -11.34
CA VAL A 140 -2.73 8.11 -11.61
C VAL A 140 -2.30 6.64 -11.78
N PRO A 141 -1.30 6.31 -12.62
CA PRO A 141 -0.81 4.93 -12.72
C PRO A 141 -0.32 4.36 -11.38
N ALA A 142 0.29 5.19 -10.52
CA ALA A 142 0.71 4.76 -9.18
C ALA A 142 -0.49 4.33 -8.31
N VAL A 143 -1.59 5.10 -8.34
CA VAL A 143 -2.82 4.76 -7.61
C VAL A 143 -3.47 3.51 -8.19
N ILE A 144 -3.50 3.36 -9.52
CA ILE A 144 -4.02 2.15 -10.18
C ILE A 144 -3.20 0.93 -9.73
N LEU A 145 -1.87 1.00 -9.76
CA LEU A 145 -1.02 -0.11 -9.32
C LEU A 145 -1.24 -0.45 -7.84
N ALA A 146 -1.35 0.57 -6.96
CA ALA A 146 -1.65 0.36 -5.55
C ALA A 146 -3.00 -0.35 -5.35
N THR A 147 -4.01 0.01 -6.15
CA THR A 147 -5.34 -0.64 -6.14
C THR A 147 -5.25 -2.10 -6.60
N LEU A 148 -4.50 -2.38 -7.67
CA LEU A 148 -4.28 -3.75 -8.14
C LEU A 148 -3.56 -4.60 -7.09
N ILE A 149 -2.51 -4.06 -6.44
CA ILE A 149 -1.81 -4.74 -5.34
C ILE A 149 -2.78 -5.01 -4.18
N ALA A 150 -3.59 -4.04 -3.77
CA ALA A 150 -4.55 -4.20 -2.70
C ALA A 150 -5.60 -5.28 -3.02
N PHE A 151 -6.18 -5.26 -4.23
CA PHE A 151 -7.13 -6.26 -4.68
C PHE A 151 -6.51 -7.65 -4.76
N SER A 152 -5.25 -7.75 -5.23
CA SER A 152 -4.54 -9.02 -5.33
C SER A 152 -4.49 -9.76 -3.98
N ARG A 153 -4.45 -9.04 -2.84
CA ARG A 153 -4.41 -9.66 -1.51
C ARG A 153 -5.70 -10.40 -1.15
N MET A 154 -6.85 -9.89 -1.63
CA MET A 154 -8.13 -10.60 -1.52
C MET A 154 -8.18 -11.77 -2.51
N TYR A 155 -7.75 -11.54 -3.75
CA TYR A 155 -7.73 -12.56 -4.79
C TYR A 155 -6.90 -13.78 -4.39
N VAL A 156 -5.70 -13.57 -3.84
CA VAL A 156 -4.84 -14.68 -3.36
C VAL A 156 -5.28 -15.24 -2.00
N GLY A 157 -6.32 -14.70 -1.36
CA GLY A 157 -6.97 -15.25 -0.17
C GLY A 157 -6.23 -15.04 1.15
N VAL A 158 -5.40 -13.99 1.26
CA VAL A 158 -4.57 -13.77 2.47
C VAL A 158 -5.01 -12.59 3.34
N HIS A 159 -5.94 -11.75 2.86
CA HIS A 159 -6.51 -10.64 3.61
C HIS A 159 -8.01 -10.50 3.37
N TYR A 160 -8.72 -10.07 4.38
CA TYR A 160 -10.12 -9.70 4.30
C TYR A 160 -10.30 -8.31 3.64
N PRO A 161 -11.49 -8.01 3.05
CA PRO A 161 -11.81 -6.66 2.55
C PRO A 161 -11.57 -5.56 3.58
N THR A 162 -11.95 -5.77 4.83
CA THR A 162 -11.73 -4.78 5.89
C THR A 162 -10.26 -4.60 6.27
N ASP A 163 -9.39 -5.59 6.06
CA ASP A 163 -7.94 -5.42 6.23
C ASP A 163 -7.38 -4.47 5.16
N ILE A 164 -7.91 -4.58 3.93
CA ILE A 164 -7.55 -3.67 2.82
C ILE A 164 -8.01 -2.25 3.15
N LEU A 165 -9.25 -2.09 3.59
CA LEU A 165 -9.77 -0.79 4.00
C LEU A 165 -8.94 -0.18 5.14
N GLY A 166 -8.60 -0.98 6.17
CA GLY A 166 -7.74 -0.55 7.28
C GLY A 166 -6.36 -0.08 6.80
N GLY A 167 -5.72 -0.85 5.91
CA GLY A 167 -4.44 -0.48 5.30
C GLY A 167 -4.52 0.81 4.49
N PHE A 168 -5.60 0.99 3.72
CA PHE A 168 -5.86 2.22 2.97
C PHE A 168 -6.06 3.43 3.88
N LEU A 169 -6.83 3.32 4.95
CA LEU A 169 -7.05 4.41 5.91
C LEU A 169 -5.75 4.85 6.59
N VAL A 170 -4.91 3.90 7.01
CA VAL A 170 -3.57 4.22 7.54
C VAL A 170 -2.74 4.96 6.50
N ALA A 171 -2.74 4.48 5.25
CA ALA A 171 -2.02 5.13 4.16
C ALA A 171 -2.54 6.55 3.86
N LEU A 172 -3.84 6.77 3.93
CA LEU A 172 -4.46 8.09 3.71
C LEU A 172 -3.98 9.09 4.76
N VAL A 173 -3.96 8.69 6.03
CA VAL A 173 -3.47 9.53 7.13
C VAL A 173 -1.97 9.77 7.00
N SER A 174 -1.16 8.71 6.83
CA SER A 174 0.29 8.82 6.74
C SER A 174 0.74 9.67 5.54
N SER A 175 0.09 9.50 4.38
CA SER A 175 0.40 10.29 3.17
C SER A 175 0.01 11.77 3.34
N SER A 176 -1.07 12.04 4.04
CA SER A 176 -1.50 13.42 4.32
C SER A 176 -0.54 14.12 5.28
N LEU A 177 -0.12 13.44 6.36
CA LEU A 177 0.86 13.96 7.30
C LEU A 177 2.22 14.22 6.60
N ALA A 178 2.72 13.24 5.83
CA ALA A 178 3.98 13.38 5.12
C ALA A 178 3.94 14.53 4.11
N TYR A 179 2.83 14.66 3.37
CA TYR A 179 2.61 15.77 2.44
C TYR A 179 2.65 17.11 3.15
N CYS A 180 1.92 17.28 4.26
CA CYS A 180 1.91 18.51 5.03
C CYS A 180 3.29 18.87 5.60
N LEU A 181 4.05 17.89 6.10
CA LEU A 181 5.39 18.10 6.65
C LEU A 181 6.40 18.55 5.58
N VAL A 182 6.28 18.05 4.36
CA VAL A 182 7.20 18.36 3.26
C VAL A 182 6.79 19.64 2.52
N GLU A 183 5.47 19.91 2.36
CA GLU A 183 4.93 21.13 1.72
C GLU A 183 4.81 22.32 2.68
N GLY A 184 4.45 22.10 3.94
CA GLY A 184 4.21 23.15 4.93
C GLY A 184 5.44 23.99 5.28
N ARG A 185 6.66 23.49 5.04
CA ARG A 185 7.91 24.25 5.25
C ARG A 185 8.10 25.46 4.33
N LYS A 186 7.24 25.64 3.31
CA LYS A 186 7.34 26.82 2.42
C LYS A 186 6.76 28.13 3.00
N LYS A 187 6.00 28.10 4.10
CA LYS A 187 5.33 29.30 4.63
C LYS A 187 6.15 30.11 5.65
N THR A 188 7.32 29.65 6.08
CA THR A 188 8.08 30.30 7.16
C THR A 188 9.38 31.00 6.70
N SER A 189 9.66 31.11 5.41
CA SER A 189 10.87 31.76 4.89
C SER A 189 10.62 33.09 4.14
N VAL A 190 9.46 33.73 4.34
CA VAL A 190 9.18 35.08 3.83
C VAL A 190 8.55 35.89 4.95
N SER A 191 9.40 36.44 5.80
CA SER A 191 9.16 37.62 6.62
C SER A 191 10.48 38.31 6.89
#